data_7bec03b94cd964041473843b5303e0a8
#
_entry.id   7bec03b94cd964041473843b5303e0a8
#
_cell.length_a   1.000
_cell.length_b   1.000
_cell.length_c   1.000
_cell.angle_alpha   90.00
_cell.angle_beta   90.00
_cell.angle_gamma   90.00
#
_symmetry.space_group_name_H-M   'P 1'
#
loop_
_entity.id
_entity.type
_entity.pdbx_description
1 polymer ?
#
loop_
_entity_poly.entity_id
_entity_poly.type
_entity_poly.pdbx_seq_one_letter_code
_entity_poly.pdbx_strand_id
1 'polypeptide(L)'
;KKEALKGKGEINNKFNAFIMQYLANNGVETHFIKLVQDNESLVKRLDMLPVECVVRNIATGSLCRRLGVEEGIKFEDPLFEFFLKDDDLGDPLINDNHITAFGWGTEQEISEMKEITFKINQLLCNLFKDVGLILVDYKVEYGRSNASLILGDEFTPDGCRIWDAETGESLDKDRFRKDLGDVVESYQIVAHKLGISL
;
A
#
# COMPACT_ATOMS: atom_id res chain seq x y z
N LYS A 1 13.43 -12.84 8.22
CA LYS A 1 12.92 -12.96 9.58
C LYS A 1 11.42 -13.28 9.51
N LYS A 2 10.95 -14.34 10.15
CA LYS A 2 9.52 -14.70 10.23
C LYS A 2 9.18 -14.88 11.69
N GLU A 3 8.20 -14.13 12.19
CA GLU A 3 7.70 -14.20 13.57
C GLU A 3 6.18 -14.02 13.56
N ALA A 4 5.47 -14.84 14.33
CA ALA A 4 4.01 -14.69 14.46
C ALA A 4 3.70 -13.65 15.53
N LEU A 5 3.20 -12.50 15.13
CA LEU A 5 2.78 -11.42 16.02
C LEU A 5 1.27 -11.57 16.31
N LYS A 6 0.93 -11.93 17.54
CA LYS A 6 -0.46 -12.14 17.98
C LYS A 6 -1.24 -10.81 17.86
N GLY A 7 -2.44 -10.88 17.26
CA GLY A 7 -3.33 -9.73 17.08
C GLY A 7 -3.07 -8.91 15.82
N LYS A 8 -1.91 -9.02 15.18
CA LYS A 8 -1.56 -8.24 13.98
C LYS A 8 -2.52 -8.49 12.81
N GLY A 9 -2.95 -9.75 12.61
CA GLY A 9 -3.87 -10.11 11.54
C GLY A 9 -5.23 -9.44 11.65
N GLU A 10 -5.78 -9.32 12.87
CA GLU A 10 -7.05 -8.63 13.12
C GLU A 10 -6.93 -7.13 12.85
N ILE A 11 -5.84 -6.51 13.32
CA ILE A 11 -5.58 -5.08 13.07
C ILE A 11 -5.46 -4.83 11.57
N ASN A 12 -4.67 -5.62 10.85
CA ASN A 12 -4.50 -5.49 9.41
C ASN A 12 -5.82 -5.65 8.65
N ASN A 13 -6.64 -6.63 9.02
CA ASN A 13 -7.93 -6.85 8.37
C ASN A 13 -8.89 -5.67 8.56
N LYS A 14 -9.00 -5.17 9.79
CA LYS A 14 -9.83 -3.99 10.10
C LYS A 14 -9.30 -2.72 9.46
N PHE A 15 -7.98 -2.55 9.45
CA PHE A 15 -7.31 -1.45 8.78
C PHE A 15 -7.60 -1.46 7.27
N ASN A 16 -7.38 -2.60 6.62
CA ASN A 16 -7.67 -2.78 5.20
C ASN A 16 -9.15 -2.48 4.88
N ALA A 17 -10.08 -3.01 5.67
CA ALA A 17 -11.52 -2.74 5.50
C ALA A 17 -11.84 -1.25 5.55
N PHE A 18 -11.28 -0.54 6.51
CA PHE A 18 -11.44 0.91 6.66
C PHE A 18 -10.93 1.67 5.43
N ILE A 19 -9.68 1.38 5.00
CA ILE A 19 -9.07 2.05 3.84
C ILE A 19 -9.84 1.74 2.55
N MET A 20 -10.17 0.46 2.31
CA MET A 20 -10.91 0.07 1.11
C MET A 20 -12.30 0.73 1.04
N GLN A 21 -13.00 0.82 2.18
CA GLN A 21 -14.29 1.50 2.26
C GLN A 21 -14.15 3.02 2.06
N TYR A 22 -13.13 3.64 2.64
CA TYR A 22 -12.82 5.06 2.45
C TYR A 22 -12.56 5.35 0.96
N LEU A 23 -11.73 4.54 0.31
CA LEU A 23 -11.43 4.68 -1.12
C LEU A 23 -12.67 4.50 -1.99
N ALA A 24 -13.50 3.48 -1.70
CA ALA A 24 -14.75 3.24 -2.42
C ALA A 24 -15.73 4.43 -2.30
N ASN A 25 -15.85 5.01 -1.12
CA ASN A 25 -16.69 6.18 -0.88
C ASN A 25 -16.17 7.45 -1.61
N ASN A 26 -14.91 7.44 -2.03
CA ASN A 26 -14.27 8.54 -2.77
C ASN A 26 -14.03 8.19 -4.26
N GLY A 27 -14.75 7.20 -4.79
CA GLY A 27 -14.78 6.88 -6.22
C GLY A 27 -13.59 6.09 -6.73
N VAL A 28 -12.96 5.26 -5.86
CA VAL A 28 -11.99 4.23 -6.25
C VAL A 28 -12.67 2.87 -6.12
N GLU A 29 -12.85 2.17 -7.21
CA GLU A 29 -13.46 0.83 -7.17
C GLU A 29 -12.49 -0.18 -6.55
N THR A 30 -12.96 -0.93 -5.53
CA THR A 30 -12.18 -1.92 -4.80
C THR A 30 -12.86 -3.30 -4.84
N HIS A 31 -12.09 -4.35 -4.60
CA HIS A 31 -12.64 -5.69 -4.47
C HIS A 31 -13.29 -5.96 -3.11
N PHE A 32 -13.12 -5.09 -2.14
CA PHE A 32 -13.65 -5.27 -0.79
C PHE A 32 -15.18 -5.21 -0.79
N ILE A 33 -15.83 -6.18 -0.13
CA ILE A 33 -17.28 -6.24 0.03
C ILE A 33 -17.66 -5.95 1.47
N LYS A 34 -17.13 -6.73 2.43
CA LYS A 34 -17.42 -6.56 3.86
C LYS A 34 -16.48 -7.35 4.75
N LEU A 35 -16.38 -6.95 6.00
CA LEU A 35 -15.85 -7.79 7.06
C LEU A 35 -16.80 -8.96 7.34
N VAL A 36 -16.25 -10.16 7.51
CA VAL A 36 -16.98 -11.38 7.91
C VAL A 36 -16.71 -11.68 9.38
N GLN A 37 -15.43 -11.60 9.77
CA GLN A 37 -14.95 -11.74 11.14
C GLN A 37 -13.80 -10.73 11.35
N ASP A 38 -13.28 -10.65 12.58
CA ASP A 38 -12.18 -9.72 12.91
C ASP A 38 -10.94 -9.90 12.01
N ASN A 39 -10.68 -11.13 11.57
CA ASN A 39 -9.54 -11.48 10.73
C ASN A 39 -9.91 -11.98 9.32
N GLU A 40 -11.18 -11.86 8.92
CA GLU A 40 -11.68 -12.32 7.63
C GLU A 40 -12.51 -11.25 6.93
N SER A 41 -12.26 -11.10 5.62
CA SER A 41 -13.00 -10.20 4.73
C SER A 41 -13.56 -10.96 3.53
N LEU A 42 -14.76 -10.60 3.10
CA LEU A 42 -15.31 -11.04 1.82
C LEU A 42 -14.90 -10.03 0.76
N VAL A 43 -14.34 -10.54 -0.33
CA VAL A 43 -13.88 -9.73 -1.47
C VAL A 43 -14.39 -10.30 -2.80
N LYS A 44 -14.47 -9.47 -3.83
CA LYS A 44 -14.69 -9.95 -5.21
C LYS A 44 -13.44 -10.71 -5.69
N ARG A 45 -13.65 -11.81 -6.37
CA ARG A 45 -12.58 -12.52 -7.05
C ARG A 45 -12.13 -11.71 -8.27
N LEU A 46 -10.81 -11.46 -8.37
CA LEU A 46 -10.19 -10.75 -9.48
C LEU A 46 -9.21 -11.67 -10.22
N ASP A 47 -9.04 -11.40 -11.52
CA ASP A 47 -7.90 -11.88 -12.30
C ASP A 47 -6.74 -10.86 -12.10
N MET A 48 -5.86 -11.17 -11.15
CA MET A 48 -4.81 -10.23 -10.72
C MET A 48 -3.74 -10.06 -11.79
N LEU A 49 -3.34 -8.80 -12.03
CA LEU A 49 -2.14 -8.51 -12.81
C LEU A 49 -0.89 -8.85 -11.98
N PRO A 50 0.15 -9.44 -12.56
CA PRO A 50 1.39 -9.75 -11.85
C PRO A 50 2.29 -8.50 -11.70
N VAL A 51 1.69 -7.37 -11.39
CA VAL A 51 2.34 -6.05 -11.33
C VAL A 51 1.96 -5.36 -10.04
N GLU A 52 2.96 -4.86 -9.33
CA GLU A 52 2.81 -4.00 -8.17
C GLU A 52 3.02 -2.55 -8.56
N CYS A 53 2.15 -1.67 -8.08
CA CYS A 53 2.26 -0.22 -8.23
C CYS A 53 2.72 0.39 -6.91
N VAL A 54 3.81 1.13 -6.94
CA VAL A 54 4.39 1.78 -5.77
C VAL A 54 4.42 3.28 -5.98
N VAL A 55 3.90 4.04 -5.02
CA VAL A 55 4.04 5.49 -4.98
C VAL A 55 4.90 5.88 -3.78
N ARG A 56 5.83 6.80 -4.02
CA ARG A 56 6.72 7.34 -2.99
C ARG A 56 6.57 8.85 -2.90
N ASN A 57 6.19 9.31 -1.74
CA ASN A 57 6.13 10.73 -1.40
C ASN A 57 7.46 11.21 -0.74
N ILE A 58 8.18 10.26 -0.12
CA ILE A 58 9.47 10.50 0.53
C ILE A 58 10.41 9.36 0.15
N ALA A 59 11.67 9.67 -0.12
CA ALA A 59 12.69 8.66 -0.43
C ALA A 59 13.01 7.79 0.78
N THR A 60 12.87 6.48 0.63
CA THR A 60 13.23 5.50 1.66
C THR A 60 13.34 4.08 1.06
N GLY A 61 13.79 3.14 1.87
CA GLY A 61 13.79 1.71 1.57
C GLY A 61 14.60 1.33 0.33
N SER A 62 14.00 0.55 -0.56
CA SER A 62 14.69 0.04 -1.75
C SER A 62 15.11 1.11 -2.74
N LEU A 63 14.37 2.22 -2.83
CA LEU A 63 14.72 3.36 -3.68
C LEU A 63 16.09 3.92 -3.31
N CYS A 64 16.29 4.20 -2.03
CA CYS A 64 17.56 4.75 -1.54
C CYS A 64 18.73 3.80 -1.80
N ARG A 65 18.53 2.49 -1.57
CA ARG A 65 19.56 1.48 -1.84
C ARG A 65 19.91 1.34 -3.33
N ARG A 66 18.90 1.41 -4.21
CA ARG A 66 19.09 1.26 -5.66
C ARG A 66 19.75 2.47 -6.30
N LEU A 67 19.42 3.67 -5.83
CA LEU A 67 19.86 4.91 -6.48
C LEU A 67 20.95 5.64 -5.69
N GLY A 68 21.31 5.16 -4.48
CA GLY A 68 22.33 5.80 -3.64
C GLY A 68 21.92 7.19 -3.14
N VAL A 69 20.61 7.45 -3.02
CA VAL A 69 20.07 8.72 -2.51
C VAL A 69 19.81 8.65 -1.01
N GLU A 70 19.84 9.81 -0.34
CA GLU A 70 19.58 9.89 1.09
C GLU A 70 18.12 9.60 1.43
N GLU A 71 17.89 8.94 2.57
CA GLU A 71 16.56 8.72 3.13
C GLU A 71 15.98 10.05 3.64
N GLY A 72 14.68 10.26 3.45
CA GLY A 72 13.97 11.43 3.95
C GLY A 72 13.80 12.57 2.93
N ILE A 73 14.35 12.47 1.73
CA ILE A 73 14.11 13.46 0.67
C ILE A 73 12.63 13.44 0.31
N LYS A 74 11.96 14.58 0.45
CA LYS A 74 10.55 14.76 0.05
C LYS A 74 10.48 15.10 -1.42
N PHE A 75 9.58 14.43 -2.14
CA PHE A 75 9.32 14.74 -3.54
C PHE A 75 8.26 15.81 -3.67
N GLU A 76 8.47 16.76 -4.59
CA GLU A 76 7.47 17.76 -4.98
C GLU A 76 6.30 17.06 -5.68
N ASP A 77 6.61 16.25 -6.68
CA ASP A 77 5.68 15.34 -7.33
C ASP A 77 5.95 13.90 -6.87
N PRO A 78 4.91 13.12 -6.49
CA PRO A 78 5.09 11.74 -6.07
C PRO A 78 5.78 10.88 -7.14
N LEU A 79 6.75 10.07 -6.72
CA LEU A 79 7.45 9.16 -7.61
C LEU A 79 6.66 7.86 -7.75
N PHE A 80 6.48 7.39 -8.98
CA PHE A 80 5.78 6.15 -9.31
C PHE A 80 6.74 5.08 -9.84
N GLU A 81 6.56 3.84 -9.38
CA GLU A 81 7.35 2.69 -9.83
C GLU A 81 6.46 1.46 -10.04
N PHE A 82 6.79 0.66 -11.06
CA PHE A 82 6.24 -0.68 -11.23
C PHE A 82 7.25 -1.74 -10.78
N PHE A 83 6.74 -2.80 -10.15
CA PHE A 83 7.50 -4.01 -9.82
C PHE A 83 6.75 -5.23 -10.35
N LEU A 84 7.51 -6.23 -10.80
CA LEU A 84 6.95 -7.54 -11.09
C LEU A 84 6.69 -8.24 -9.75
N LYS A 85 5.49 -8.78 -9.56
CA LYS A 85 5.16 -9.60 -8.39
C LYS A 85 5.69 -11.01 -8.58
N ASP A 86 6.90 -11.24 -8.14
CA ASP A 86 7.58 -12.52 -8.21
C ASP A 86 8.58 -12.65 -7.06
N ASP A 87 8.17 -13.33 -6.00
CA ASP A 87 8.96 -13.52 -4.77
C ASP A 87 10.30 -14.23 -5.05
N ASP A 88 10.32 -15.16 -6.01
CA ASP A 88 11.54 -15.92 -6.37
C ASP A 88 12.57 -15.03 -7.05
N LEU A 89 12.11 -14.00 -7.77
CA LEU A 89 12.95 -12.98 -8.40
C LEU A 89 13.21 -11.77 -7.50
N GLY A 90 12.58 -11.71 -6.31
CA GLY A 90 12.71 -10.59 -5.37
C GLY A 90 12.02 -9.31 -5.84
N ASP A 91 10.88 -9.44 -6.50
CA ASP A 91 10.04 -8.34 -6.99
C ASP A 91 10.83 -7.26 -7.75
N PRO A 92 11.39 -7.59 -8.93
CA PRO A 92 12.27 -6.68 -9.66
C PRO A 92 11.52 -5.45 -10.18
N LEU A 93 12.21 -4.30 -10.19
CA LEU A 93 11.74 -3.07 -10.82
C LEU A 93 11.55 -3.29 -12.32
N ILE A 94 10.41 -2.92 -12.85
CA ILE A 94 10.04 -3.02 -14.26
C ILE A 94 9.53 -1.67 -14.78
N ASN A 95 9.39 -1.55 -16.09
CA ASN A 95 8.81 -0.38 -16.74
C ASN A 95 7.64 -0.77 -17.64
N ASP A 96 6.98 0.23 -18.22
CA ASP A 96 5.83 0.09 -19.10
C ASP A 96 6.08 -0.89 -20.26
N ASN A 97 7.28 -0.81 -20.86
CA ASN A 97 7.64 -1.68 -22.00
C ASN A 97 7.77 -3.16 -21.59
N HIS A 98 8.26 -3.43 -20.37
CA HIS A 98 8.28 -4.81 -19.86
C HIS A 98 6.86 -5.35 -19.70
N ILE A 99 5.94 -4.54 -19.16
CA ILE A 99 4.55 -4.95 -18.90
C ILE A 99 3.86 -5.32 -20.22
N THR A 100 3.99 -4.49 -21.24
CA THR A 100 3.38 -4.76 -22.55
C THR A 100 4.06 -5.88 -23.31
N ALA A 101 5.40 -5.91 -23.34
CA ALA A 101 6.18 -6.90 -24.07
C ALA A 101 5.95 -8.34 -23.59
N PHE A 102 5.75 -8.54 -22.28
CA PHE A 102 5.49 -9.85 -21.69
C PHE A 102 4.01 -10.16 -21.49
N GLY A 103 3.10 -9.25 -21.90
CA GLY A 103 1.66 -9.45 -21.82
C GLY A 103 1.11 -9.44 -20.39
N TRP A 104 1.80 -8.79 -19.45
CA TRP A 104 1.33 -8.65 -18.06
C TRP A 104 0.23 -7.60 -17.91
N GLY A 105 0.13 -6.67 -18.86
CA GLY A 105 -0.90 -5.67 -18.95
C GLY A 105 -0.87 -4.95 -20.31
N THR A 106 -1.95 -4.24 -20.63
CA THR A 106 -2.06 -3.41 -21.82
C THR A 106 -1.61 -1.97 -21.54
N GLU A 107 -1.35 -1.18 -22.59
CA GLU A 107 -1.04 0.26 -22.46
C GLU A 107 -2.17 1.01 -21.74
N GLN A 108 -3.42 0.66 -22.03
CA GLN A 108 -4.57 1.24 -21.35
C GLN A 108 -4.57 0.90 -19.86
N GLU A 109 -4.34 -0.35 -19.49
CA GLU A 109 -4.26 -0.77 -18.08
C GLU A 109 -3.09 -0.09 -17.35
N ILE A 110 -1.95 0.09 -18.00
CA ILE A 110 -0.82 0.86 -17.44
C ILE A 110 -1.24 2.29 -17.12
N SER A 111 -1.93 2.96 -18.05
CA SER A 111 -2.43 4.32 -17.84
C SER A 111 -3.44 4.39 -16.70
N GLU A 112 -4.40 3.46 -16.68
CA GLU A 112 -5.41 3.36 -15.62
C GLU A 112 -4.79 3.08 -14.24
N MET A 113 -3.81 2.15 -14.14
CA MET A 113 -3.10 1.88 -12.89
C MET A 113 -2.43 3.13 -12.34
N LYS A 114 -1.74 3.90 -13.20
CA LYS A 114 -1.09 5.15 -12.79
C LYS A 114 -2.11 6.18 -12.31
N GLU A 115 -3.18 6.40 -13.06
CA GLU A 115 -4.23 7.38 -12.71
C GLU A 115 -4.91 7.02 -11.38
N ILE A 116 -5.35 5.78 -11.23
CA ILE A 116 -6.03 5.33 -10.00
C ILE A 116 -5.06 5.40 -8.81
N THR A 117 -3.80 4.99 -8.99
CA THR A 117 -2.82 4.99 -7.90
C THR A 117 -2.48 6.41 -7.45
N PHE A 118 -2.34 7.38 -8.35
CA PHE A 118 -2.15 8.78 -7.96
C PHE A 118 -3.39 9.38 -7.27
N LYS A 119 -4.60 9.00 -7.70
CA LYS A 119 -5.83 9.38 -6.98
C LYS A 119 -5.86 8.81 -5.55
N ILE A 120 -5.49 7.53 -5.39
CA ILE A 120 -5.33 6.91 -4.07
C ILE A 120 -4.32 7.68 -3.22
N ASN A 121 -3.18 8.06 -3.80
CA ASN A 121 -2.16 8.83 -3.09
C ASN A 121 -2.72 10.13 -2.53
N GLN A 122 -3.42 10.91 -3.36
CA GLN A 122 -4.00 12.17 -2.93
C GLN A 122 -5.00 11.99 -1.78
N LEU A 123 -5.90 10.99 -1.91
CA LEU A 123 -6.90 10.69 -0.90
C LEU A 123 -6.28 10.27 0.43
N LEU A 124 -5.31 9.34 0.38
CA LEU A 124 -4.70 8.80 1.60
C LEU A 124 -3.70 9.75 2.24
N CYS A 125 -2.97 10.55 1.47
CA CYS A 125 -2.13 11.61 2.04
C CYS A 125 -2.95 12.62 2.85
N ASN A 126 -4.12 13.01 2.34
CA ASN A 126 -5.03 13.90 3.07
C ASN A 126 -5.60 13.23 4.32
N LEU A 127 -6.10 11.99 4.20
CA LEU A 127 -6.64 11.23 5.32
C LEU A 127 -5.62 11.10 6.47
N PHE A 128 -4.38 10.72 6.16
CA PHE A 128 -3.34 10.55 7.18
C PHE A 128 -2.88 11.86 7.77
N LYS A 129 -2.72 12.90 6.94
CA LYS A 129 -2.37 14.24 7.40
C LYS A 129 -3.36 14.79 8.42
N ASP A 130 -4.65 14.59 8.20
CA ASP A 130 -5.72 15.07 9.10
C ASP A 130 -5.64 14.48 10.51
N VAL A 131 -4.96 13.35 10.68
CA VAL A 131 -4.75 12.68 11.97
C VAL A 131 -3.30 12.71 12.46
N GLY A 132 -2.46 13.59 11.89
CA GLY A 132 -1.07 13.77 12.31
C GLY A 132 -0.13 12.66 11.87
N LEU A 133 -0.42 12.01 10.75
CA LEU A 133 0.40 10.97 10.14
C LEU A 133 0.92 11.41 8.77
N ILE A 134 2.04 10.83 8.35
CA ILE A 134 2.63 11.03 7.02
C ILE A 134 2.61 9.68 6.29
N LEU A 135 1.96 9.64 5.13
CA LEU A 135 2.08 8.51 4.20
C LEU A 135 3.36 8.69 3.38
N VAL A 136 4.38 7.90 3.69
CA VAL A 136 5.71 7.98 3.07
C VAL A 136 5.72 7.33 1.71
N ASP A 137 5.31 6.09 1.65
CA ASP A 137 5.14 5.31 0.43
C ASP A 137 4.14 4.16 0.67
N TYR A 138 3.68 3.57 -0.42
CA TYR A 138 2.80 2.41 -0.36
C TYR A 138 2.83 1.62 -1.66
N LYS A 139 2.38 0.37 -1.57
CA LYS A 139 2.20 -0.57 -2.66
C LYS A 139 0.71 -0.91 -2.80
N VAL A 140 0.23 -0.96 -4.04
CA VAL A 140 -1.10 -1.47 -4.38
C VAL A 140 -1.04 -2.40 -5.59
N GLU A 141 -2.03 -3.26 -5.71
CA GLU A 141 -2.17 -4.23 -6.79
C GLU A 141 -3.56 -4.16 -7.39
N TYR A 142 -3.65 -4.49 -8.67
CA TYR A 142 -4.89 -4.43 -9.42
C TYR A 142 -5.23 -5.77 -10.06
N GLY A 143 -6.51 -6.01 -10.24
CA GLY A 143 -7.01 -7.16 -10.99
C GLY A 143 -8.17 -6.77 -11.89
N ARG A 144 -8.51 -7.67 -12.81
CA ARG A 144 -9.61 -7.51 -13.77
C ARG A 144 -10.88 -8.15 -13.23
N SER A 145 -12.00 -7.43 -13.37
CA SER A 145 -13.35 -7.98 -13.18
C SER A 145 -14.25 -7.39 -14.25
N ASN A 146 -14.87 -8.25 -15.09
CA ASN A 146 -15.77 -7.82 -16.18
C ASN A 146 -15.17 -6.69 -17.05
N ALA A 147 -13.92 -6.83 -17.47
CA ALA A 147 -13.17 -5.86 -18.29
C ALA A 147 -12.84 -4.52 -17.62
N SER A 148 -13.13 -4.36 -16.31
CA SER A 148 -12.72 -3.20 -15.51
C SER A 148 -11.50 -3.53 -14.65
N LEU A 149 -10.62 -2.55 -14.48
CA LEU A 149 -9.49 -2.63 -13.57
C LEU A 149 -9.93 -2.19 -12.17
N ILE A 150 -9.71 -3.05 -11.17
CA ILE A 150 -10.20 -2.87 -9.80
C ILE A 150 -9.03 -3.01 -8.81
N LEU A 151 -8.99 -2.15 -7.81
CA LEU A 151 -8.04 -2.25 -6.71
C LEU A 151 -8.29 -3.54 -5.92
N GLY A 152 -7.27 -4.39 -5.86
CA GLY A 152 -7.27 -5.67 -5.15
C GLY A 152 -6.27 -5.70 -4.01
N ASP A 153 -5.87 -6.92 -3.64
CA ASP A 153 -4.91 -7.20 -2.57
C ASP A 153 -5.30 -6.51 -1.23
N GLU A 154 -4.36 -5.97 -0.50
CA GLU A 154 -4.61 -5.28 0.76
C GLU A 154 -3.92 -3.90 0.81
N PHE A 155 -4.46 -3.01 1.64
CA PHE A 155 -3.78 -1.81 2.08
C PHE A 155 -3.64 -1.84 3.60
N THR A 156 -2.44 -2.13 4.09
CA THR A 156 -2.14 -2.29 5.52
C THR A 156 -0.77 -1.68 5.84
N PRO A 157 -0.44 -1.48 7.12
CA PRO A 157 0.90 -1.04 7.52
C PRO A 157 2.03 -2.01 7.13
N ASP A 158 1.71 -3.21 6.62
CA ASP A 158 2.69 -4.13 6.03
C ASP A 158 3.10 -3.72 4.60
N GLY A 159 2.22 -3.08 3.87
CA GLY A 159 2.42 -2.65 2.47
C GLY A 159 2.67 -1.15 2.29
N CYS A 160 2.72 -0.39 3.37
CA CYS A 160 3.00 1.05 3.32
C CYS A 160 3.95 1.48 4.43
N ARG A 161 4.55 2.67 4.28
CA ARG A 161 5.29 3.34 5.33
C ARG A 161 4.51 4.53 5.85
N ILE A 162 4.35 4.58 7.16
CA ILE A 162 3.61 5.62 7.89
C ILE A 162 4.51 6.15 8.99
N TRP A 163 4.72 7.45 8.98
CA TRP A 163 5.47 8.13 10.03
C TRP A 163 4.56 9.04 10.85
N ASP A 164 4.86 9.16 12.13
CA ASP A 164 4.25 10.19 12.97
C ASP A 164 4.73 11.57 12.50
N ALA A 165 3.81 12.51 12.30
CA ALA A 165 4.12 13.82 11.72
C ALA A 165 4.89 14.72 12.67
N GLU A 166 4.77 14.52 13.99
CA GLU A 166 5.42 15.32 15.02
C GLU A 166 6.81 14.80 15.35
N THR A 167 6.94 13.46 15.52
CA THR A 167 8.19 12.84 15.95
C THR A 167 9.05 12.30 14.81
N GLY A 168 8.46 12.05 13.63
CA GLY A 168 9.12 11.37 12.51
C GLY A 168 9.30 9.87 12.73
N GLU A 169 8.68 9.30 13.75
CA GLU A 169 8.83 7.90 14.11
C GLU A 169 8.08 7.00 13.13
N SER A 170 8.71 5.87 12.74
CA SER A 170 8.05 4.85 11.91
C SER A 170 6.99 4.11 12.71
N LEU A 171 5.77 3.99 12.16
CA LEU A 171 4.62 3.30 12.74
C LEU A 171 4.15 2.12 11.89
N ASP A 172 5.01 1.58 11.05
CA ASP A 172 4.75 0.57 10.04
C ASP A 172 5.68 -0.65 10.16
N LYS A 173 5.71 -1.50 9.15
CA LYS A 173 6.52 -2.74 9.11
C LYS A 173 8.04 -2.49 9.23
N ASP A 174 8.53 -1.28 8.99
CA ASP A 174 9.95 -0.97 9.17
C ASP A 174 10.36 -1.11 10.63
N ARG A 175 9.46 -0.98 11.60
CA ARG A 175 9.74 -1.32 13.01
C ARG A 175 10.21 -2.76 13.16
N PHE A 176 9.56 -3.70 12.47
CA PHE A 176 9.97 -5.10 12.44
C PHE A 176 11.26 -5.31 11.64
N ARG A 177 11.36 -4.68 10.46
CA ARG A 177 12.53 -4.83 9.57
C ARG A 177 13.82 -4.29 10.20
N LYS A 178 13.71 -3.21 10.97
CA LYS A 178 14.83 -2.50 11.63
C LYS A 178 15.01 -2.87 13.11
N ASP A 179 14.28 -3.90 13.60
CA ASP A 179 14.32 -4.34 15.00
C ASP A 179 14.01 -3.24 16.04
N LEU A 180 13.09 -2.33 15.73
CA LEU A 180 12.70 -1.20 16.60
C LEU A 180 11.70 -1.60 17.70
N GLY A 181 11.14 -2.82 17.66
CA GLY A 181 10.13 -3.30 18.61
C GLY A 181 8.73 -2.66 18.41
N ASP A 182 7.81 -3.02 19.29
CA ASP A 182 6.47 -2.42 19.43
C ASP A 182 5.65 -2.36 18.12
N VAL A 183 5.78 -3.39 17.26
CA VAL A 183 5.12 -3.42 15.95
C VAL A 183 3.60 -3.40 16.08
N VAL A 184 3.04 -4.23 16.95
CA VAL A 184 1.59 -4.34 17.14
C VAL A 184 1.03 -3.07 17.74
N GLU A 185 1.71 -2.52 18.74
CA GLU A 185 1.36 -1.25 19.39
C GLU A 185 1.39 -0.09 18.39
N SER A 186 2.37 -0.05 17.49
CA SER A 186 2.45 0.97 16.45
C SER A 186 1.28 0.88 15.47
N TYR A 187 0.88 -0.33 15.07
CA TYR A 187 -0.29 -0.54 14.22
C TYR A 187 -1.60 -0.14 14.93
N GLN A 188 -1.70 -0.41 16.23
CA GLN A 188 -2.82 0.04 17.07
C GLN A 188 -2.89 1.57 17.15
N ILE A 189 -1.75 2.25 17.30
CA ILE A 189 -1.68 3.72 17.32
C ILE A 189 -2.22 4.29 15.99
N VAL A 190 -1.78 3.76 14.85
CA VAL A 190 -2.25 4.21 13.53
C VAL A 190 -3.76 3.96 13.39
N ALA A 191 -4.22 2.76 13.73
CA ALA A 191 -5.64 2.41 13.68
C ALA A 191 -6.49 3.35 14.56
N HIS A 192 -6.04 3.60 15.78
CA HIS A 192 -6.73 4.48 16.73
C HIS A 192 -6.80 5.93 16.23
N LYS A 193 -5.68 6.48 15.69
CA LYS A 193 -5.66 7.82 15.09
C LYS A 193 -6.65 7.95 13.94
N LEU A 194 -6.83 6.89 13.14
CA LEU A 194 -7.79 6.84 12.03
C LEU A 194 -9.24 6.59 12.47
N GLY A 195 -9.49 6.33 13.76
CA GLY A 195 -10.82 6.03 14.28
C GLY A 195 -11.29 4.60 14.01
N ILE A 196 -10.37 3.67 13.76
CA ILE A 196 -10.68 2.26 13.54
C ILE A 196 -10.89 1.58 14.91
N SER A 197 -12.07 0.96 15.10
CA SER A 197 -12.36 0.17 16.30
C SER A 197 -11.66 -1.20 16.20
N LEU A 198 -10.76 -1.46 17.12
CA LEU A 198 -10.03 -2.72 17.26
C LEU A 198 -10.72 -3.69 18.22
#